data_5838d99cb08d0b7735994bf1ed66ad7c
#
_entry.id   5838d99cb08d0b7735994bf1ed66ad7c
#
_cell.length_a   1.000
_cell.length_b   1.000
_cell.length_c   1.000
_cell.angle_alpha   90.00
_cell.angle_beta   90.00
_cell.angle_gamma   90.00
#
_symmetry.space_group_name_H-M   'P 1'
#
loop_
_entity.id
_entity.type
_entity.pdbx_description
1 polymer ?
#
loop_
_entity_poly.entity_id
_entity_poly.type
_entity_poly.pdbx_seq_one_letter_code
_entity_poly.pdbx_strand_id
1 'polypeptide(L)'
;MFGYRPDGHPIPEYVDPIVQFTPFIMTTRNDAQNFVTYPVEYKPMADYIREHRDAEEPISFMTILIAAYVRAVRKHPELNRFVVGKRLYAHKDISISYMVLRETSDGRLDEAAIKLHLEPTDTIFDVARKLNEQIRIARKPQNKNGTVDFARRFLKIPVIPWLLVSFIKLLDRFGLMPGKIIEVSPFHCSLFVTNMMSINLPSIYHHLYNFGTCSLFLSLGRPERQVIANKEGKAVRQLMVPVGAVTDERVCGGASYAVAMRTLLKYMLNPASLETLEEEQPET
;
A
#
# COMPACT_ATOMS: atom_id res chain seq x y z
N MET A 1 -16.46 -23.69 9.42
CA MET A 1 -15.95 -22.45 9.97
C MET A 1 -15.88 -21.40 8.85
N PHE A 2 -17.01 -20.99 8.33
CA PHE A 2 -17.06 -19.96 7.30
C PHE A 2 -16.81 -18.58 7.93
N GLY A 3 -15.80 -17.86 7.47
CA GLY A 3 -15.47 -16.50 7.95
C GLY A 3 -14.10 -16.37 8.63
N TYR A 4 -13.39 -17.44 8.92
CA TYR A 4 -12.03 -17.37 9.42
C TYR A 4 -11.05 -17.28 8.26
N ARG A 5 -10.11 -16.31 8.32
CA ARG A 5 -9.03 -16.14 7.35
C ARG A 5 -7.69 -16.04 8.05
N PRO A 6 -6.60 -16.54 7.44
CA PRO A 6 -5.26 -16.40 8.03
C PRO A 6 -4.80 -14.94 8.13
N ASP A 7 -5.18 -14.10 7.18
CA ASP A 7 -4.74 -12.72 6.98
C ASP A 7 -5.67 -11.65 7.58
N GLY A 8 -6.84 -12.06 8.13
CA GLY A 8 -7.79 -11.10 8.66
C GLY A 8 -8.83 -11.72 9.58
N HIS A 9 -9.54 -10.87 10.27
CA HIS A 9 -10.68 -11.24 11.11
C HIS A 9 -11.92 -10.45 10.69
N PRO A 10 -13.11 -11.07 10.74
CA PRO A 10 -14.35 -10.38 10.38
C PRO A 10 -14.56 -9.20 11.32
N ILE A 11 -15.03 -8.10 10.76
CA ILE A 11 -15.41 -6.94 11.56
C ILE A 11 -16.82 -7.18 12.12
N PRO A 12 -17.04 -6.87 13.41
CA PRO A 12 -18.34 -7.01 14.04
C PRO A 12 -19.39 -6.04 13.47
N GLU A 13 -20.66 -6.29 13.84
CA GLU A 13 -21.89 -5.71 13.28
C GLU A 13 -22.10 -4.20 13.51
N TYR A 14 -21.23 -3.49 14.23
CA TYR A 14 -21.36 -2.03 14.47
C TYR A 14 -20.71 -1.13 13.40
N VAL A 15 -20.28 -1.69 12.30
CA VAL A 15 -19.96 -0.89 11.11
C VAL A 15 -21.27 -0.43 10.47
N ASP A 16 -21.28 0.82 10.01
CA ASP A 16 -22.44 1.40 9.33
C ASP A 16 -23.13 0.38 8.39
N PRO A 17 -24.44 0.15 8.52
CA PRO A 17 -25.18 -0.79 7.69
C PRO A 17 -25.02 -0.56 6.19
N ILE A 18 -24.83 0.70 5.75
CA ILE A 18 -24.58 1.03 4.35
C ILE A 18 -23.27 0.42 3.88
N VAL A 19 -22.21 0.55 4.68
CA VAL A 19 -20.89 -0.06 4.37
C VAL A 19 -20.99 -1.57 4.30
N GLN A 20 -21.77 -2.20 5.19
CA GLN A 20 -21.98 -3.65 5.16
C GLN A 20 -22.79 -4.10 3.93
N PHE A 21 -23.68 -3.24 3.43
CA PHE A 21 -24.53 -3.54 2.27
C PHE A 21 -23.82 -3.31 0.93
N THR A 22 -22.88 -2.38 0.88
CA THR A 22 -22.13 -1.99 -0.32
C THR A 22 -21.49 -3.16 -1.09
N PRO A 23 -20.90 -4.21 -0.46
CA PRO A 23 -20.33 -5.35 -1.18
C PRO A 23 -21.36 -6.22 -1.91
N PHE A 24 -22.65 -6.06 -1.63
CA PHE A 24 -23.73 -6.75 -2.35
C PHE A 24 -24.11 -6.01 -3.63
N ILE A 25 -23.94 -4.68 -3.64
CA ILE A 25 -24.19 -3.80 -4.79
C ILE A 25 -22.97 -3.78 -5.69
N MET A 26 -21.79 -3.45 -5.13
CA MET A 26 -20.50 -3.45 -5.83
C MET A 26 -19.82 -4.81 -5.60
N THR A 27 -20.02 -5.73 -6.52
CA THR A 27 -19.65 -7.14 -6.32
C THR A 27 -18.18 -7.41 -6.50
N THR A 28 -17.47 -6.56 -7.24
CA THR A 28 -16.03 -6.67 -7.50
C THR A 28 -15.29 -5.43 -7.02
N ARG A 29 -13.98 -5.57 -6.74
CA ARG A 29 -13.14 -4.45 -6.33
C ARG A 29 -12.97 -3.45 -7.47
N ASN A 30 -12.90 -3.92 -8.69
CA ASN A 30 -12.76 -3.06 -9.87
C ASN A 30 -13.97 -2.13 -10.08
N ASP A 31 -15.18 -2.55 -9.69
CA ASP A 31 -16.39 -1.72 -9.80
C ASP A 31 -16.48 -0.67 -8.68
N ALA A 32 -15.69 -0.82 -7.62
CA ALA A 32 -15.76 -0.03 -6.40
C ALA A 32 -14.53 0.89 -6.22
N GLN A 33 -13.81 1.21 -7.29
CA GLN A 33 -12.60 2.02 -7.22
C GLN A 33 -12.90 3.51 -7.30
N ASN A 34 -12.34 4.26 -6.35
CA ASN A 34 -12.25 5.70 -6.41
C ASN A 34 -10.81 6.14 -6.69
N PHE A 35 -10.65 7.17 -7.54
CA PHE A 35 -9.35 7.66 -8.00
C PHE A 35 -9.19 9.12 -7.61
N VAL A 36 -8.15 9.42 -6.83
CA VAL A 36 -7.87 10.77 -6.36
C VAL A 36 -6.37 11.05 -6.43
N THR A 37 -5.99 12.25 -6.88
CA THR A 37 -4.60 12.73 -6.77
C THR A 37 -4.52 13.82 -5.72
N TYR A 38 -3.59 13.67 -4.78
CA TYR A 38 -3.29 14.65 -3.75
C TYR A 38 -1.96 15.34 -4.07
N PRO A 39 -1.93 16.64 -4.35
CA PRO A 39 -0.69 17.39 -4.47
C PRO A 39 -0.12 17.64 -3.07
N VAL A 40 1.07 17.12 -2.79
CA VAL A 40 1.77 17.28 -1.50
C VAL A 40 2.97 18.19 -1.69
N GLU A 41 3.19 19.15 -0.80
CA GLU A 41 4.37 20.01 -0.87
C GLU A 41 5.66 19.18 -0.79
N TYR A 42 6.55 19.42 -1.77
CA TYR A 42 7.84 18.72 -1.84
C TYR A 42 8.79 19.14 -0.70
N LYS A 43 8.81 20.45 -0.41
CA LYS A 43 9.84 21.07 0.46
C LYS A 43 9.90 20.47 1.87
N PRO A 44 8.79 20.30 2.62
CA PRO A 44 8.86 19.76 3.98
C PRO A 44 9.51 18.36 4.03
N MET A 45 9.12 17.49 3.10
CA MET A 45 9.69 16.14 3.00
C MET A 45 11.16 16.15 2.59
N ALA A 46 11.53 17.00 1.62
CA ALA A 46 12.91 17.11 1.13
C ALA A 46 13.84 17.70 2.18
N ASP A 47 13.37 18.69 2.94
CA ASP A 47 14.14 19.28 4.05
C ASP A 47 14.41 18.24 5.13
N TYR A 48 13.38 17.48 5.53
CA TYR A 48 13.50 16.41 6.50
C TYR A 48 14.50 15.32 6.04
N ILE A 49 14.41 14.89 4.78
CA ILE A 49 15.36 13.90 4.21
C ILE A 49 16.81 14.46 4.23
N ARG A 50 16.99 15.76 3.93
CA ARG A 50 18.32 16.39 3.95
C ARG A 50 18.89 16.50 5.36
N GLU A 51 18.06 16.81 6.34
CA GLU A 51 18.45 16.88 7.76
C GLU A 51 18.87 15.52 8.30
N HIS A 52 18.29 14.44 7.79
CA HIS A 52 18.58 13.06 8.20
C HIS A 52 19.46 12.29 7.21
N ARG A 53 20.25 12.99 6.36
CA ARG A 53 21.10 12.34 5.36
C ARG A 53 22.18 11.44 5.97
N ASP A 54 22.61 11.75 7.19
CA ASP A 54 23.64 11.03 7.93
C ASP A 54 23.04 9.99 8.90
N ALA A 55 21.74 9.70 8.81
CA ALA A 55 21.10 8.65 9.57
C ALA A 55 21.65 7.26 9.19
N GLU A 56 21.64 6.33 10.15
CA GLU A 56 22.13 4.95 9.95
C GLU A 56 21.46 4.27 8.74
N GLU A 57 20.18 4.50 8.57
CA GLU A 57 19.43 4.04 7.40
C GLU A 57 18.85 5.22 6.62
N PRO A 58 19.07 5.27 5.29
CA PRO A 58 18.61 6.39 4.47
C PRO A 58 17.09 6.50 4.46
N ILE A 59 16.61 7.72 4.71
CA ILE A 59 15.18 8.05 4.61
C ILE A 59 14.88 8.54 3.20
N SER A 60 13.75 8.08 2.66
CA SER A 60 13.28 8.43 1.31
C SER A 60 11.85 8.96 1.35
N PHE A 61 11.38 9.57 0.27
CA PHE A 61 9.95 9.93 0.12
C PHE A 61 9.03 8.72 0.30
N MET A 62 9.46 7.54 -0.13
CA MET A 62 8.72 6.30 0.06
C MET A 62 8.67 5.90 1.54
N THR A 63 9.78 6.06 2.26
CA THR A 63 9.83 5.84 3.72
C THR A 63 8.82 6.73 4.45
N ILE A 64 8.77 8.02 4.09
CA ILE A 64 7.83 8.99 4.66
C ILE A 64 6.38 8.57 4.36
N LEU A 65 6.07 8.20 3.12
CA LEU A 65 4.72 7.76 2.74
C LEU A 65 4.28 6.52 3.52
N ILE A 66 5.15 5.51 3.63
CA ILE A 66 4.85 4.26 4.34
C ILE A 66 4.68 4.53 5.84
N ALA A 67 5.57 5.29 6.47
CA ALA A 67 5.47 5.64 7.89
C ALA A 67 4.21 6.46 8.18
N ALA A 68 3.87 7.41 7.29
CA ALA A 68 2.62 8.18 7.38
C ALA A 68 1.38 7.27 7.29
N TYR A 69 1.41 6.24 6.42
CA TYR A 69 0.33 5.26 6.32
C TYR A 69 0.20 4.43 7.61
N VAL A 70 1.30 3.92 8.15
CA VAL A 70 1.28 3.15 9.41
C VAL A 70 0.66 3.98 10.53
N ARG A 71 1.08 5.25 10.65
CA ARG A 71 0.54 6.16 11.66
C ARG A 71 -0.94 6.50 11.40
N ALA A 72 -1.33 6.66 10.12
CA ALA A 72 -2.72 6.90 9.76
C ALA A 72 -3.62 5.70 10.09
N VAL A 73 -3.17 4.46 9.84
CA VAL A 73 -3.90 3.23 10.18
C VAL A 73 -4.16 3.13 11.68
N ARG A 74 -3.22 3.54 12.53
CA ARG A 74 -3.40 3.53 13.97
C ARG A 74 -4.59 4.41 14.41
N LYS A 75 -4.77 5.58 13.77
CA LYS A 75 -5.89 6.50 14.04
C LYS A 75 -7.16 6.18 13.26
N HIS A 76 -6.99 5.57 12.10
CA HIS A 76 -8.06 5.25 11.13
C HIS A 76 -7.94 3.81 10.68
N PRO A 77 -8.33 2.84 11.54
CA PRO A 77 -8.19 1.41 11.25
C PRO A 77 -8.97 0.96 10.02
N GLU A 78 -9.94 1.74 9.55
CA GLU A 78 -10.66 1.51 8.30
C GLU A 78 -9.76 1.51 7.05
N LEU A 79 -8.59 2.16 7.08
CA LEU A 79 -7.58 2.06 6.01
C LEU A 79 -6.97 0.67 5.89
N ASN A 80 -7.12 -0.17 6.93
CA ASN A 80 -6.57 -1.53 6.97
C ASN A 80 -7.67 -2.60 6.89
N ARG A 81 -8.75 -2.30 6.15
CA ARG A 81 -9.87 -3.21 5.90
C ARG A 81 -9.87 -3.73 4.48
N PHE A 82 -10.54 -4.86 4.27
CA PHE A 82 -10.76 -5.44 2.94
C PHE A 82 -12.08 -6.21 2.87
N VAL A 83 -12.53 -6.46 1.64
CA VAL A 83 -13.75 -7.22 1.37
C VAL A 83 -13.41 -8.50 0.62
N VAL A 84 -13.85 -9.64 1.15
CA VAL A 84 -13.83 -10.94 0.48
C VAL A 84 -15.14 -11.68 0.71
N GLY A 85 -15.69 -12.29 -0.34
CA GLY A 85 -16.94 -13.05 -0.25
C GLY A 85 -18.12 -12.22 0.25
N LYS A 86 -18.16 -10.92 -0.05
CA LYS A 86 -19.18 -9.94 0.40
C LYS A 86 -19.16 -9.68 1.92
N ARG A 87 -18.06 -9.99 2.60
CA ARG A 87 -17.87 -9.70 4.03
C ARG A 87 -16.70 -8.76 4.21
N LEU A 88 -16.82 -7.88 5.18
CA LEU A 88 -15.79 -6.93 5.58
C LEU A 88 -14.88 -7.56 6.65
N TYR A 89 -13.58 -7.39 6.46
CA TYR A 89 -12.53 -7.87 7.35
C TYR A 89 -11.55 -6.74 7.69
N ALA A 90 -10.92 -6.83 8.85
CA ALA A 90 -9.71 -6.09 9.16
C ALA A 90 -8.50 -7.01 8.96
N HIS A 91 -7.39 -6.49 8.41
CA HIS A 91 -6.12 -7.20 8.40
C HIS A 91 -5.61 -7.41 9.82
N LYS A 92 -4.88 -8.51 10.03
CA LYS A 92 -4.26 -8.81 11.33
C LYS A 92 -3.00 -7.99 11.59
N ASP A 93 -2.32 -7.60 10.54
CA ASP A 93 -1.07 -6.86 10.52
C ASP A 93 -1.14 -5.68 9.54
N ILE A 94 -0.13 -4.86 9.52
CA ILE A 94 0.07 -3.84 8.48
C ILE A 94 1.11 -4.37 7.52
N SER A 95 0.66 -4.82 6.35
CA SER A 95 1.55 -5.34 5.31
C SER A 95 1.53 -4.45 4.07
N ILE A 96 2.73 -4.11 3.59
CA ILE A 96 2.92 -3.23 2.44
C ILE A 96 3.57 -4.01 1.30
N SER A 97 2.94 -4.04 0.14
CA SER A 97 3.56 -4.55 -1.09
C SER A 97 4.20 -3.41 -1.87
N TYR A 98 5.42 -3.62 -2.31
CA TYR A 98 6.22 -2.63 -3.03
C TYR A 98 6.99 -3.28 -4.19
N MET A 99 7.03 -2.62 -5.36
CA MET A 99 7.78 -3.09 -6.52
C MET A 99 9.17 -2.49 -6.53
N VAL A 100 10.20 -3.33 -6.58
CA VAL A 100 11.60 -2.94 -6.64
C VAL A 100 12.16 -3.28 -8.02
N LEU A 101 12.75 -2.28 -8.68
CA LEU A 101 13.53 -2.51 -9.89
C LEU A 101 14.89 -3.11 -9.50
N ARG A 102 15.26 -4.18 -10.19
CA ARG A 102 16.56 -4.84 -10.05
C ARG A 102 17.16 -5.12 -11.43
N GLU A 103 18.46 -5.15 -11.48
CA GLU A 103 19.19 -5.61 -12.65
C GLU A 103 19.38 -7.13 -12.57
N THR A 104 19.05 -7.83 -13.63
CA THR A 104 19.29 -9.28 -13.75
C THR A 104 20.73 -9.52 -14.18
N SER A 105 21.21 -10.76 -13.99
CA SER A 105 22.59 -11.15 -14.37
C SER A 105 22.93 -10.97 -15.86
N ASP A 106 21.95 -10.82 -16.72
CA ASP A 106 22.05 -10.54 -18.16
C ASP A 106 21.86 -9.05 -18.51
N GLY A 107 21.91 -8.15 -17.51
CA GLY A 107 21.81 -6.70 -17.70
C GLY A 107 20.41 -6.18 -18.02
N ARG A 108 19.38 -6.98 -17.89
CA ARG A 108 17.99 -6.56 -18.09
C ARG A 108 17.41 -6.02 -16.80
N LEU A 109 16.52 -5.04 -16.93
CA LEU A 109 15.70 -4.61 -15.81
C LEU A 109 14.55 -5.60 -15.60
N ASP A 110 14.35 -6.00 -14.35
CA ASP A 110 13.29 -6.87 -13.88
C ASP A 110 12.63 -6.25 -12.64
N GLU A 111 11.40 -6.61 -12.37
CA GLU A 111 10.65 -6.15 -11.21
C GLU A 111 10.52 -7.28 -10.19
N ALA A 112 10.81 -6.95 -8.94
CA ALA A 112 10.60 -7.85 -7.81
C ALA A 112 9.58 -7.24 -6.86
N ALA A 113 8.53 -7.99 -6.56
CA ALA A 113 7.62 -7.62 -5.47
C ALA A 113 8.26 -7.98 -4.14
N ILE A 114 8.30 -7.02 -3.23
CA ILE A 114 8.62 -7.25 -1.82
C ILE A 114 7.37 -7.07 -0.97
N LYS A 115 7.32 -7.74 0.16
CA LYS A 115 6.28 -7.57 1.16
C LYS A 115 6.93 -7.21 2.48
N LEU A 116 6.48 -6.12 3.06
CA LEU A 116 7.00 -5.54 4.28
C LEU A 116 5.94 -5.66 5.36
N HIS A 117 6.28 -6.21 6.51
CA HIS A 117 5.42 -6.28 7.70
C HIS A 117 5.83 -5.21 8.70
N LEU A 118 4.85 -4.41 9.08
CA LEU A 118 5.03 -3.26 9.97
C LEU A 118 4.08 -3.37 11.17
N GLU A 119 4.58 -2.85 12.29
CA GLU A 119 3.80 -2.76 13.51
C GLU A 119 3.16 -1.36 13.63
N PRO A 120 1.99 -1.22 14.25
CA PRO A 120 1.39 0.09 14.49
C PRO A 120 2.28 1.05 15.30
N THR A 121 3.29 0.50 16.00
CA THR A 121 4.26 1.22 16.82
C THR A 121 5.55 1.57 16.09
N ASP A 122 5.73 1.13 14.85
CA ASP A 122 6.94 1.43 14.08
C ASP A 122 7.09 2.95 13.87
N THR A 123 8.27 3.44 14.15
CA THR A 123 8.71 4.81 13.87
C THR A 123 9.18 4.93 12.41
N ILE A 124 9.41 6.16 11.94
CA ILE A 124 9.97 6.38 10.60
C ILE A 124 11.34 5.70 10.43
N PHE A 125 12.14 5.60 11.49
CA PHE A 125 13.44 4.92 11.48
C PHE A 125 13.28 3.40 11.38
N ASP A 126 12.31 2.81 12.07
CA ASP A 126 11.99 1.38 11.94
C ASP A 126 11.50 1.04 10.53
N VAL A 127 10.65 1.88 9.97
CA VAL A 127 10.19 1.74 8.59
C VAL A 127 11.36 1.86 7.61
N ALA A 128 12.27 2.83 7.80
CA ALA A 128 13.47 2.99 6.96
C ALA A 128 14.33 1.72 7.00
N ARG A 129 14.64 1.21 8.18
CA ARG A 129 15.44 0.01 8.39
C ARG A 129 14.82 -1.21 7.71
N LYS A 130 13.55 -1.49 8.01
CA LYS A 130 12.82 -2.64 7.45
C LYS A 130 12.70 -2.56 5.92
N LEU A 131 12.36 -1.38 5.38
CA LEU A 131 12.21 -1.16 3.94
C LEU A 131 13.53 -1.32 3.19
N ASN A 132 14.60 -0.66 3.68
CA ASN A 132 15.91 -0.71 3.02
C ASN A 132 16.52 -2.12 3.06
N GLU A 133 16.31 -2.86 4.14
CA GLU A 133 16.74 -4.26 4.23
C GLU A 133 16.04 -5.12 3.16
N GLN A 134 14.72 -5.02 3.02
CA GLN A 134 13.98 -5.76 2.00
C GLN A 134 14.39 -5.37 0.59
N ILE A 135 14.64 -4.08 0.33
CA ILE A 135 15.15 -3.61 -0.96
C ILE A 135 16.54 -4.20 -1.23
N ARG A 136 17.44 -4.24 -0.23
CA ARG A 136 18.77 -4.85 -0.36
C ARG A 136 18.68 -6.34 -0.70
N ILE A 137 17.76 -7.06 -0.04
CA ILE A 137 17.52 -8.49 -0.32
C ILE A 137 16.98 -8.68 -1.74
N ALA A 138 16.00 -7.89 -2.15
CA ALA A 138 15.37 -8.01 -3.47
C ALA A 138 16.32 -7.69 -4.64
N ARG A 139 17.30 -6.80 -4.41
CA ARG A 139 18.32 -6.42 -5.41
C ARG A 139 19.46 -7.41 -5.54
N LYS A 140 19.64 -8.34 -4.58
CA LYS A 140 20.65 -9.38 -4.71
C LYS A 140 20.36 -10.25 -5.96
N PRO A 141 21.38 -10.54 -6.78
CA PRO A 141 21.21 -11.43 -7.92
C PRO A 141 20.66 -12.77 -7.44
N GLN A 142 19.47 -13.12 -7.89
CA GLN A 142 18.93 -14.45 -7.63
C GLN A 142 19.39 -15.41 -8.73
N ASN A 143 19.95 -16.54 -8.34
CA ASN A 143 20.21 -17.61 -9.28
C ASN A 143 18.87 -18.11 -9.87
N LYS A 144 18.72 -17.90 -11.18
CA LYS A 144 17.53 -18.28 -11.96
C LYS A 144 17.43 -19.78 -12.15
N ASN A 145 17.31 -20.60 -11.13
CA ASN A 145 17.26 -22.03 -11.37
C ASN A 145 16.08 -22.69 -10.66
N GLY A 146 15.23 -23.31 -11.43
CA GLY A 146 14.19 -24.24 -11.02
C GLY A 146 12.76 -23.69 -11.03
N THR A 147 12.47 -22.62 -10.29
CA THR A 147 11.09 -22.13 -10.15
C THR A 147 10.54 -21.50 -11.44
N VAL A 148 11.37 -20.73 -12.15
CA VAL A 148 10.96 -20.09 -13.41
C VAL A 148 10.81 -21.13 -14.52
N ASP A 149 11.71 -22.12 -14.60
CA ASP A 149 11.64 -23.19 -15.59
C ASP A 149 10.48 -24.15 -15.30
N PHE A 150 10.19 -24.39 -14.02
CA PHE A 150 9.00 -25.11 -13.59
C PHE A 150 7.73 -24.36 -14.01
N ALA A 151 7.62 -23.06 -13.70
CA ALA A 151 6.49 -22.23 -14.11
C ALA A 151 6.31 -22.21 -15.64
N ARG A 152 7.40 -22.07 -16.42
CA ARG A 152 7.36 -22.12 -17.90
C ARG A 152 6.82 -23.44 -18.43
N ARG A 153 7.13 -24.57 -17.76
CA ARG A 153 6.64 -25.89 -18.18
C ARG A 153 5.13 -26.01 -18.00
N PHE A 154 4.57 -25.45 -16.91
CA PHE A 154 3.14 -25.41 -16.67
C PHE A 154 2.40 -24.43 -17.58
N LEU A 155 3.02 -23.27 -17.90
CA LEU A 155 2.43 -22.28 -18.81
C LEU A 155 2.29 -22.78 -20.26
N LYS A 156 3.01 -23.86 -20.66
CA LYS A 156 2.87 -24.46 -21.99
C LYS A 156 1.54 -25.21 -22.20
N ILE A 157 0.83 -25.54 -21.12
CA ILE A 157 -0.45 -26.26 -21.20
C ILE A 157 -1.55 -25.24 -20.82
N PRO A 158 -2.32 -24.69 -21.79
CA PRO A 158 -3.16 -23.51 -21.55
C PRO A 158 -4.27 -23.71 -20.50
N VAL A 159 -4.69 -24.95 -20.25
CA VAL A 159 -5.75 -25.26 -19.27
C VAL A 159 -5.23 -25.26 -17.84
N ILE A 160 -3.97 -25.62 -17.61
CA ILE A 160 -3.40 -25.76 -16.25
C ILE A 160 -3.33 -24.42 -15.51
N PRO A 161 -2.78 -23.33 -16.07
CA PRO A 161 -2.76 -22.03 -15.39
C PRO A 161 -4.16 -21.55 -15.03
N TRP A 162 -5.13 -21.73 -15.92
CA TRP A 162 -6.51 -21.35 -15.67
C TRP A 162 -7.13 -22.12 -14.50
N LEU A 163 -6.98 -23.45 -14.47
CA LEU A 163 -7.48 -24.29 -13.37
C LEU A 163 -6.79 -23.94 -12.05
N LEU A 164 -5.46 -23.77 -12.06
CA LEU A 164 -4.68 -23.43 -10.88
C LEU A 164 -5.12 -22.09 -10.31
N VAL A 165 -5.19 -21.04 -11.13
CA VAL A 165 -5.59 -19.71 -10.70
C VAL A 165 -7.05 -19.71 -10.22
N SER A 166 -7.94 -20.44 -10.90
CA SER A 166 -9.34 -20.56 -10.48
C SER A 166 -9.47 -21.27 -9.13
N PHE A 167 -8.67 -22.32 -8.91
CA PHE A 167 -8.62 -23.04 -7.63
C PHE A 167 -8.07 -22.16 -6.50
N ILE A 168 -6.98 -21.42 -6.75
CA ILE A 168 -6.41 -20.48 -5.78
C ILE A 168 -7.43 -19.40 -5.43
N LYS A 169 -8.13 -18.83 -6.41
CA LYS A 169 -9.20 -17.83 -6.17
C LYS A 169 -10.35 -18.41 -5.34
N LEU A 170 -10.68 -19.68 -5.57
CA LEU A 170 -11.70 -20.37 -4.80
C LEU A 170 -11.27 -20.56 -3.33
N LEU A 171 -10.03 -21.01 -3.11
CA LEU A 171 -9.46 -21.12 -1.76
C LEU A 171 -9.45 -19.78 -1.05
N ASP A 172 -9.01 -18.71 -1.73
CA ASP A 172 -8.98 -17.36 -1.17
C ASP A 172 -10.39 -16.90 -0.77
N ARG A 173 -11.39 -17.08 -1.65
CA ARG A 173 -12.78 -16.71 -1.40
C ARG A 173 -13.36 -17.35 -0.13
N PHE A 174 -12.97 -18.58 0.16
CA PHE A 174 -13.43 -19.32 1.33
C PHE A 174 -12.52 -19.22 2.56
N GLY A 175 -11.43 -18.44 2.48
CA GLY A 175 -10.47 -18.29 3.57
C GLY A 175 -9.62 -19.56 3.82
N LEU A 176 -9.54 -20.43 2.84
CA LEU A 176 -8.81 -21.71 2.91
C LEU A 176 -7.39 -21.61 2.32
N MET A 177 -6.97 -20.42 1.92
CA MET A 177 -5.63 -20.21 1.38
C MET A 177 -4.58 -20.43 2.47
N PRO A 178 -3.55 -21.25 2.21
CA PRO A 178 -2.45 -21.44 3.17
C PRO A 178 -1.74 -20.13 3.48
N GLY A 179 -1.47 -19.87 4.76
CA GLY A 179 -0.80 -18.63 5.23
C GLY A 179 0.54 -18.38 4.52
N LYS A 180 1.33 -19.44 4.22
CA LYS A 180 2.58 -19.32 3.47
C LYS A 180 2.40 -18.78 2.04
N ILE A 181 1.26 -19.05 1.39
CA ILE A 181 0.96 -18.51 0.05
C ILE A 181 0.52 -17.06 0.18
N ILE A 182 -0.27 -16.74 1.20
CA ILE A 182 -0.67 -15.35 1.51
C ILE A 182 0.57 -14.50 1.80
N GLU A 183 1.52 -15.04 2.55
CA GLU A 183 2.77 -14.36 2.93
C GLU A 183 3.58 -13.91 1.71
N VAL A 184 3.77 -14.78 0.71
CA VAL A 184 4.55 -14.45 -0.50
C VAL A 184 3.73 -13.74 -1.57
N SER A 185 2.42 -13.67 -1.43
CA SER A 185 1.53 -13.04 -2.40
C SER A 185 1.53 -11.51 -2.27
N PRO A 186 1.93 -10.76 -3.29
CA PRO A 186 1.89 -9.30 -3.24
C PRO A 186 0.46 -8.73 -3.25
N PHE A 187 -0.54 -9.54 -3.60
CA PHE A 187 -1.95 -9.13 -3.67
C PHE A 187 -2.67 -9.17 -2.32
N HIS A 188 -2.08 -9.84 -1.33
CA HIS A 188 -2.63 -9.96 0.03
C HIS A 188 -1.88 -9.01 0.96
N CYS A 189 -2.23 -7.72 0.92
CA CYS A 189 -1.57 -6.67 1.68
C CYS A 189 -2.57 -5.58 2.08
N SER A 190 -2.18 -4.78 3.07
CA SER A 190 -2.92 -3.61 3.53
C SER A 190 -2.86 -2.48 2.51
N LEU A 191 -1.66 -2.26 1.95
CA LEU A 191 -1.37 -1.20 1.01
C LEU A 191 -0.41 -1.71 -0.06
N PHE A 192 -0.68 -1.37 -1.31
CA PHE A 192 0.29 -1.49 -2.38
C PHE A 192 0.85 -0.11 -2.73
N VAL A 193 2.17 0.03 -2.81
CA VAL A 193 2.81 1.29 -3.17
C VAL A 193 3.73 1.15 -4.36
N THR A 194 3.84 2.23 -5.14
CA THR A 194 4.82 2.33 -6.22
C THR A 194 5.49 3.69 -6.25
N ASN A 195 6.79 3.69 -6.57
CA ASN A 195 7.60 4.89 -6.66
C ASN A 195 7.83 5.27 -8.13
N MET A 196 6.89 6.01 -8.72
CA MET A 196 7.00 6.51 -10.08
C MET A 196 8.03 7.64 -10.20
N MET A 197 8.33 8.33 -9.07
CA MET A 197 9.37 9.35 -9.00
C MET A 197 10.75 8.76 -9.38
N SER A 198 11.05 7.53 -8.98
CA SER A 198 12.33 6.87 -9.24
C SER A 198 12.61 6.63 -10.74
N ILE A 199 11.57 6.57 -11.55
CA ILE A 199 11.63 6.40 -13.01
C ILE A 199 11.17 7.66 -13.77
N ASN A 200 11.07 8.79 -13.05
CA ASN A 200 10.70 10.11 -13.59
C ASN A 200 9.33 10.15 -14.28
N LEU A 201 8.35 9.38 -13.79
CA LEU A 201 6.99 9.38 -14.29
C LEU A 201 6.03 10.14 -13.35
N PRO A 202 4.89 10.67 -13.85
CA PRO A 202 3.83 11.21 -13.01
C PRO A 202 3.22 10.11 -12.13
N SER A 203 2.43 10.50 -11.13
CA SER A 203 1.62 9.53 -10.38
C SER A 203 0.63 8.82 -11.31
N ILE A 204 0.36 7.57 -11.02
CA ILE A 204 -0.58 6.75 -11.77
C ILE A 204 -1.73 6.29 -10.89
N TYR A 205 -2.85 5.97 -11.49
CA TYR A 205 -3.92 5.21 -10.86
C TYR A 205 -3.79 3.76 -11.27
N HIS A 206 -3.19 2.97 -10.41
CA HIS A 206 -3.08 1.54 -10.66
C HIS A 206 -4.35 0.85 -10.17
N HIS A 207 -4.93 -0.02 -10.99
CA HIS A 207 -6.13 -0.76 -10.61
C HIS A 207 -5.87 -1.67 -9.40
N LEU A 208 -6.87 -1.81 -8.54
CA LEU A 208 -6.90 -2.83 -7.50
C LEU A 208 -7.33 -4.17 -8.10
N TYR A 209 -6.65 -5.24 -7.74
CA TYR A 209 -6.98 -6.57 -8.24
C TYR A 209 -8.21 -7.15 -7.55
N ASN A 210 -9.06 -7.86 -8.30
CA ASN A 210 -10.18 -8.61 -7.73
C ASN A 210 -9.74 -9.86 -6.94
N PHE A 211 -8.45 -10.18 -6.97
CA PHE A 211 -7.79 -11.23 -6.22
C PHE A 211 -6.94 -10.64 -5.09
N GLY A 212 -6.97 -11.30 -3.92
CA GLY A 212 -6.26 -10.82 -2.74
C GLY A 212 -7.07 -9.83 -1.90
N THR A 213 -6.37 -9.09 -1.04
CA THR A 213 -6.98 -8.26 0.02
C THR A 213 -6.59 -6.79 -0.03
N CYS A 214 -5.77 -6.39 -1.01
CA CYS A 214 -5.34 -5.01 -1.15
C CYS A 214 -6.51 -4.09 -1.49
N SER A 215 -6.81 -3.14 -0.60
CA SER A 215 -7.92 -2.17 -0.75
C SER A 215 -7.46 -0.73 -0.97
N LEU A 216 -6.16 -0.49 -0.90
CA LEU A 216 -5.56 0.82 -1.14
C LEU A 216 -4.29 0.68 -1.97
N PHE A 217 -4.18 1.49 -3.02
CA PHE A 217 -2.97 1.64 -3.82
C PHE A 217 -2.52 3.10 -3.78
N LEU A 218 -1.25 3.34 -3.47
CA LEU A 218 -0.66 4.68 -3.51
C LEU A 218 0.51 4.73 -4.48
N SER A 219 0.60 5.79 -5.26
CA SER A 219 1.71 6.04 -6.17
C SER A 219 2.33 7.40 -5.91
N LEU A 220 3.66 7.45 -5.74
CA LEU A 220 4.42 8.72 -5.69
C LEU A 220 4.86 9.10 -7.10
N GLY A 221 4.33 10.20 -7.63
CA GLY A 221 4.76 10.74 -8.90
C GLY A 221 6.00 11.64 -8.78
N ARG A 222 6.64 11.93 -9.92
CA ARG A 222 7.74 12.91 -9.97
C ARG A 222 7.27 14.27 -9.47
N PRO A 223 8.14 15.05 -8.82
CA PRO A 223 7.78 16.40 -8.40
C PRO A 223 7.48 17.30 -9.61
N GLU A 224 6.40 18.06 -9.50
CA GLU A 224 5.92 18.97 -10.56
C GLU A 224 5.74 20.39 -10.03
N ARG A 225 6.10 21.38 -10.85
CA ARG A 225 5.87 22.79 -10.49
C ARG A 225 4.41 23.15 -10.75
N GLN A 226 3.72 23.57 -9.71
CA GLN A 226 2.34 24.03 -9.78
C GLN A 226 2.27 25.51 -9.37
N VAL A 227 1.30 26.23 -9.95
CA VAL A 227 0.96 27.58 -9.50
C VAL A 227 -0.21 27.46 -8.55
N ILE A 228 0.01 27.86 -7.29
CA ILE A 228 -1.00 27.82 -6.25
C ILE A 228 -1.19 29.20 -5.64
N ALA A 229 -2.35 29.45 -5.03
CA ALA A 229 -2.55 30.63 -4.21
C ALA A 229 -1.94 30.43 -2.83
N ASN A 230 -1.07 31.35 -2.38
CA ASN A 230 -0.58 31.34 -1.01
C ASN A 230 -1.66 31.85 -0.02
N LYS A 231 -1.34 31.90 1.27
CA LYS A 231 -2.26 32.35 2.32
C LYS A 231 -2.74 33.82 2.12
N GLU A 232 -2.01 34.61 1.34
CA GLU A 232 -2.31 36.00 1.03
C GLU A 232 -3.07 36.14 -0.32
N GLY A 233 -3.45 35.02 -0.94
CA GLY A 233 -4.16 34.99 -2.23
C GLY A 233 -3.26 35.26 -3.44
N LYS A 234 -1.92 35.37 -3.30
CA LYS A 234 -0.99 35.60 -4.39
C LYS A 234 -0.62 34.28 -5.07
N ALA A 235 -0.53 34.30 -6.40
CA ALA A 235 -0.05 33.18 -7.18
C ALA A 235 1.46 32.95 -6.93
N VAL A 236 1.81 31.78 -6.41
CA VAL A 236 3.19 31.35 -6.19
C VAL A 236 3.49 30.04 -6.89
N ARG A 237 4.71 29.89 -7.39
CA ARG A 237 5.17 28.63 -7.95
C ARG A 237 5.71 27.75 -6.84
N GLN A 238 5.14 26.56 -6.70
CA GLN A 238 5.55 25.58 -5.69
C GLN A 238 5.82 24.23 -6.33
N LEU A 239 6.80 23.51 -5.80
CA LEU A 239 7.09 22.14 -6.21
C LEU A 239 6.21 21.18 -5.39
N MET A 240 5.41 20.38 -6.08
CA MET A 240 4.46 19.46 -5.48
C MET A 240 4.80 18.02 -5.90
N VAL A 241 4.61 17.09 -4.98
CA VAL A 241 4.66 15.63 -5.26
C VAL A 241 3.21 15.16 -5.42
N PRO A 242 2.81 14.73 -6.61
CA PRO A 242 1.48 14.15 -6.78
C PRO A 242 1.45 12.74 -6.18
N VAL A 243 0.54 12.52 -5.25
CA VAL A 243 0.23 11.21 -4.66
C VAL A 243 -1.07 10.71 -5.28
N GLY A 244 -0.96 9.75 -6.19
CA GLY A 244 -2.12 9.08 -6.75
C GLY A 244 -2.63 8.01 -5.78
N ALA A 245 -3.92 8.02 -5.50
CA ALA A 245 -4.59 7.07 -4.64
C ALA A 245 -5.72 6.36 -5.37
N VAL A 246 -5.79 5.04 -5.22
CA VAL A 246 -6.93 4.21 -5.64
C VAL A 246 -7.43 3.46 -4.42
N THR A 247 -8.70 3.63 -4.11
CA THR A 247 -9.34 3.08 -2.90
C THR A 247 -10.51 2.18 -3.25
N ASP A 248 -10.73 1.14 -2.45
CA ASP A 248 -11.93 0.29 -2.53
C ASP A 248 -13.04 0.92 -1.65
N GLU A 249 -14.06 1.51 -2.28
CA GLU A 249 -15.15 2.20 -1.58
C GLU A 249 -15.97 1.31 -0.64
N ARG A 250 -15.86 0.00 -0.79
CA ARG A 250 -16.63 -0.96 0.02
C ARG A 250 -16.12 -1.12 1.45
N VAL A 251 -14.90 -0.62 1.75
CA VAL A 251 -14.28 -0.85 3.08
C VAL A 251 -14.66 0.23 4.10
N CYS A 252 -14.99 1.42 3.64
CA CYS A 252 -15.51 2.52 4.47
C CYS A 252 -16.14 3.61 3.61
N GLY A 253 -16.96 4.46 4.22
CA GLY A 253 -17.59 5.58 3.53
C GLY A 253 -16.60 6.66 3.09
N GLY A 254 -16.95 7.44 2.06
CA GLY A 254 -16.10 8.49 1.50
C GLY A 254 -15.66 9.55 2.51
N ALA A 255 -16.51 9.89 3.50
CA ALA A 255 -16.15 10.82 4.57
C ALA A 255 -15.00 10.27 5.44
N SER A 256 -15.05 8.99 5.82
CA SER A 256 -13.99 8.32 6.58
C SER A 256 -12.67 8.29 5.77
N TYR A 257 -12.74 7.95 4.47
CA TYR A 257 -11.56 8.03 3.60
C TYR A 257 -10.97 9.45 3.55
N ALA A 258 -11.82 10.47 3.40
CA ALA A 258 -11.36 11.85 3.33
C ALA A 258 -10.65 12.30 4.61
N VAL A 259 -11.12 11.87 5.79
CA VAL A 259 -10.47 12.16 7.08
C VAL A 259 -9.16 11.40 7.19
N ALA A 260 -9.16 10.11 6.91
CA ALA A 260 -8.00 9.24 6.99
C ALA A 260 -6.87 9.69 6.03
N MET A 261 -7.22 10.03 4.79
CA MET A 261 -6.24 10.54 3.82
C MET A 261 -5.68 11.91 4.23
N ARG A 262 -6.49 12.82 4.76
CA ARG A 262 -5.98 14.09 5.32
C ARG A 262 -4.99 13.86 6.47
N THR A 263 -5.25 12.88 7.32
CA THR A 263 -4.34 12.50 8.41
C THR A 263 -3.02 11.98 7.84
N LEU A 264 -3.07 11.08 6.84
CA LEU A 264 -1.87 10.59 6.16
C LEU A 264 -1.05 11.73 5.54
N LEU A 265 -1.70 12.63 4.81
CA LEU A 265 -1.03 13.76 4.17
C LEU A 265 -0.43 14.75 5.19
N LYS A 266 -1.10 14.96 6.33
CA LYS A 266 -0.57 15.77 7.44
C LYS A 266 0.75 15.19 7.97
N TYR A 267 0.84 13.88 8.12
CA TYR A 267 2.08 13.21 8.52
C TYR A 267 3.18 13.33 7.46
N MET A 268 2.84 13.24 6.18
CA MET A 268 3.82 13.47 5.11
C MET A 268 4.38 14.90 5.12
N LEU A 269 3.56 15.90 5.47
CA LEU A 269 3.97 17.30 5.56
C LEU A 269 4.74 17.63 6.86
N ASN A 270 4.67 16.76 7.86
CA ASN A 270 5.42 16.88 9.10
C ASN A 270 6.08 15.55 9.49
N PRO A 271 7.10 15.09 8.74
CA PRO A 271 7.72 13.78 8.98
C PRO A 271 8.36 13.64 10.36
N ALA A 272 8.80 14.72 10.99
CA ALA A 272 9.35 14.69 12.35
C ALA A 272 8.36 14.14 13.39
N SER A 273 7.05 14.29 13.17
CA SER A 273 6.03 13.69 14.03
C SER A 273 5.96 12.16 13.95
N LEU A 274 6.68 11.54 13.02
CA LEU A 274 6.76 10.09 12.84
C LEU A 274 7.95 9.46 13.59
N GLU A 275 8.82 10.26 14.20
CA GLU A 275 9.98 9.78 14.95
C GLU A 275 9.61 9.16 16.29
N THR A 276 8.53 9.62 16.87
CA THR A 276 8.03 9.14 18.17
C THR A 276 6.57 8.73 18.07
N LEU A 277 6.13 7.89 18.99
CA LEU A 277 4.69 7.61 19.14
C LEU A 277 4.06 8.81 19.85
N GLU A 278 3.02 9.39 19.25
CA GLU A 278 2.15 10.31 19.98
C GLU A 278 1.53 9.54 21.16
N GLU A 279 1.67 10.08 22.38
CA GLU A 279 0.91 9.59 23.52
C GLU A 279 -0.59 9.74 23.21
N GLU A 280 -1.34 8.68 23.39
CA GLU A 280 -2.79 8.71 23.22
C GLU A 280 -3.33 9.68 24.31
N GLN A 281 -3.71 10.88 23.88
CA GLN A 281 -4.53 11.71 24.75
C GLN A 281 -5.88 10.98 24.88
N PRO A 282 -6.35 10.69 26.11
CA PRO A 282 -7.66 10.10 26.27
C PRO A 282 -8.69 11.03 25.61
N GLU A 283 -9.50 10.46 24.72
CA GLU A 283 -10.63 11.17 24.14
C GLU A 283 -11.50 11.70 25.26
N THR A 284 -11.53 13.04 25.38
CA THR A 284 -12.43 13.77 26.31
C THR A 284 -13.82 13.89 25.73
#